data_cbb58a397200b7dff0137c817a50692f
#
_entry.id   cbb58a397200b7dff0137c817a50692f
#
_cell.length_a   1.000
_cell.length_b   1.000
_cell.length_c   1.000
_cell.angle_alpha   90.00
_cell.angle_beta   90.00
_cell.angle_gamma   90.00
#
_symmetry.space_group_name_H-M   'P 1'
#
loop_
_entity.id
_entity.type
_entity.pdbx_description
1 polymer ?
#
loop_
_entity_poly.entity_id
_entity_poly.type
_entity_poly.pdbx_seq_one_letter_code
_entity_poly.pdbx_strand_id
1 'polypeptide(L)'
;MSPRFEILPNNLKVVLAPCEAQSAAIGFFVSIGSRHEPPRLSGISHFIEHMLFKGTPTKRAIDITRAIEGRGGVFNAYTSEETTCYYAHIPSEYSIEAIDILSDMFLNALIDDCD
;
A
#
# COMPACT_ATOMS: atom_id res chain seq x y z
N MET A 1 16.47 18.48 -7.52
CA MET A 1 16.37 17.75 -6.23
C MET A 1 16.65 16.28 -6.48
N SER A 2 17.58 15.73 -5.73
CA SER A 2 18.01 14.35 -5.93
C SER A 2 17.19 13.39 -5.06
N PRO A 3 16.85 12.20 -5.56
CA PRO A 3 16.26 11.18 -4.74
C PRO A 3 17.19 10.77 -3.60
N ARG A 4 16.61 10.42 -2.47
CA ARG A 4 17.34 9.92 -1.31
C ARG A 4 16.97 8.47 -1.07
N PHE A 5 17.97 7.66 -0.78
CA PHE A 5 17.78 6.25 -0.45
C PHE A 5 18.27 6.01 0.97
N GLU A 6 17.42 5.37 1.78
CA GLU A 6 17.77 5.04 3.15
C GLU A 6 17.33 3.62 3.49
N ILE A 7 18.09 2.97 4.36
CA ILE A 7 17.73 1.68 4.93
C ILE A 7 17.50 1.89 6.41
N LEU A 8 16.30 1.62 6.87
CA LEU A 8 15.94 1.79 8.28
C LEU A 8 16.52 0.65 9.13
N PRO A 9 16.57 0.81 10.47
CA PRO A 9 17.11 -0.24 11.35
C PRO A 9 16.45 -1.60 11.20
N ASN A 10 15.18 -1.65 10.75
CA ASN A 10 14.46 -2.90 10.50
C ASN A 10 14.66 -3.44 9.08
N ASN A 11 15.64 -2.91 8.34
CA ASN A 11 15.97 -3.26 6.96
C ASN A 11 14.93 -2.80 5.92
N LEU A 12 13.97 -1.98 6.31
CA LEU A 12 13.05 -1.39 5.34
C LEU A 12 13.81 -0.39 4.46
N LYS A 13 13.67 -0.56 3.14
CA LYS A 13 14.30 0.34 2.17
C LYS A 13 13.32 1.45 1.82
N VAL A 14 13.77 2.68 1.96
CA VAL A 14 12.94 3.87 1.69
C VAL A 14 13.59 4.70 0.61
N VAL A 15 12.81 5.08 -0.40
CA VAL A 15 13.24 6.00 -1.43
C VAL A 15 12.36 7.24 -1.35
N LEU A 16 12.99 8.39 -1.23
CA LEU A 16 12.34 9.70 -1.22
C LEU A 16 12.76 10.45 -2.47
N ALA A 17 11.80 10.83 -3.30
CA ALA A 17 12.05 11.59 -4.51
C ALA A 17 11.33 12.93 -4.42
N PRO A 18 11.96 13.95 -3.81
CA PRO A 18 11.34 15.28 -3.69
C PRO A 18 11.07 15.89 -5.08
N CYS A 19 9.93 16.51 -5.22
CA CYS A 19 9.57 17.23 -6.44
C CYS A 19 8.68 18.44 -6.10
N GLU A 20 8.65 19.40 -7.01
CA GLU A 20 7.81 20.58 -6.85
C GLU A 20 6.43 20.28 -7.42
N ALA A 21 5.58 19.63 -6.62
CA ALA A 21 4.24 19.25 -7.04
C ALA A 21 3.28 19.42 -5.88
N GLN A 22 2.00 19.59 -6.22
CA GLN A 22 0.94 19.73 -5.22
C GLN A 22 0.37 18.37 -4.81
N SER A 23 0.89 17.29 -5.37
CA SER A 23 0.47 15.94 -5.04
C SER A 23 1.66 15.08 -4.66
N ALA A 24 1.40 14.01 -3.93
CA ALA A 24 2.39 13.03 -3.55
C ALA A 24 1.96 11.65 -4.01
N ALA A 25 2.91 10.85 -4.43
CA ALA A 25 2.70 9.44 -4.74
C ALA A 25 3.43 8.61 -3.68
N ILE A 26 2.73 7.64 -3.11
CA ILE A 26 3.26 6.78 -2.05
C ILE A 26 3.08 5.34 -2.51
N GLY A 27 4.14 4.55 -2.46
CA GLY A 27 4.08 3.15 -2.85
C GLY A 27 4.75 2.24 -1.83
N PHE A 28 4.10 1.13 -1.55
CA PHE A 28 4.64 0.05 -0.72
C PHE A 28 4.88 -1.14 -1.65
N PHE A 29 6.13 -1.54 -1.79
CA PHE A 29 6.53 -2.59 -2.72
C PHE A 29 7.00 -3.82 -1.95
N VAL A 30 6.43 -4.97 -2.31
CA VAL A 30 6.85 -6.26 -1.75
C VAL A 30 7.44 -7.08 -2.90
N SER A 31 8.65 -7.63 -2.70
CA SER A 31 9.35 -8.41 -3.73
C SER A 31 8.82 -9.84 -3.78
N ILE A 32 7.51 -9.99 -3.82
CA ILE A 32 6.79 -11.27 -3.93
C ILE A 32 5.67 -11.07 -4.94
N GLY A 33 5.55 -11.98 -5.87
CA GLY A 33 4.48 -11.98 -6.85
C GLY A 33 4.07 -13.41 -7.20
N SER A 34 3.31 -13.55 -8.27
CA SER A 34 2.71 -14.84 -8.63
C SER A 34 3.74 -15.95 -8.89
N ARG A 35 4.94 -15.61 -9.37
CA ARG A 35 5.98 -16.63 -9.64
C ARG A 35 6.50 -17.30 -8.37
N HIS A 36 6.31 -16.69 -7.21
CA HIS A 36 6.77 -17.22 -5.93
C HIS A 36 5.75 -18.15 -5.28
N GLU A 37 4.59 -18.30 -5.87
CA GLU A 37 3.50 -19.08 -5.28
C GLU A 37 3.66 -20.56 -5.62
N PRO A 38 3.59 -21.46 -4.62
CA PRO A 38 3.49 -22.89 -4.93
C PRO A 38 2.13 -23.17 -5.60
N PRO A 39 2.03 -24.25 -6.41
CA PRO A 39 0.79 -24.53 -7.15
C PRO A 39 -0.47 -24.56 -6.28
N ARG A 40 -0.37 -25.07 -5.05
CA ARG A 40 -1.51 -25.14 -4.13
C ARG A 40 -1.98 -23.78 -3.64
N LEU A 41 -1.13 -22.75 -3.75
CA LEU A 41 -1.43 -21.40 -3.31
C LEU A 41 -1.50 -20.43 -4.49
N SER A 42 -1.76 -20.95 -5.69
CA SER A 42 -1.88 -20.12 -6.88
C SER A 42 -2.96 -19.05 -6.67
N GLY A 43 -2.60 -17.80 -6.91
CA GLY A 43 -3.50 -16.65 -6.71
C GLY A 43 -3.46 -16.06 -5.30
N ILE A 44 -2.63 -16.58 -4.39
CA ILE A 44 -2.62 -16.10 -3.00
C ILE A 44 -2.18 -14.64 -2.90
N SER A 45 -1.20 -14.21 -3.71
CA SER A 45 -0.76 -12.80 -3.70
C SER A 45 -1.88 -11.86 -4.10
N HIS A 46 -2.62 -12.20 -5.13
CA HIS A 46 -3.77 -11.43 -5.58
C HIS A 46 -4.90 -11.43 -4.54
N PHE A 47 -5.12 -12.58 -3.90
CA PHE A 47 -6.12 -12.70 -2.83
C PHE A 47 -5.77 -11.79 -1.64
N ILE A 48 -4.51 -11.81 -1.20
CA ILE A 48 -4.05 -10.95 -0.09
C ILE A 48 -4.20 -9.48 -0.47
N GLU A 49 -3.89 -9.13 -1.72
CA GLU A 49 -4.10 -7.78 -2.23
C GLU A 49 -5.55 -7.31 -1.98
N HIS A 50 -6.53 -8.13 -2.34
CA HIS A 50 -7.93 -7.81 -2.10
C HIS A 50 -8.25 -7.70 -0.62
N MET A 51 -7.69 -8.59 0.20
CA MET A 51 -8.00 -8.62 1.63
C MET A 51 -7.49 -7.38 2.36
N LEU A 52 -6.38 -6.79 1.91
CA LEU A 52 -5.84 -5.60 2.54
C LEU A 52 -6.79 -4.40 2.44
N PHE A 53 -7.64 -4.36 1.41
CA PHE A 53 -8.60 -3.28 1.24
C PHE A 53 -9.91 -3.47 2.01
N LYS A 54 -10.05 -4.58 2.74
CA LYS A 54 -11.27 -4.86 3.52
C LYS A 54 -11.34 -4.10 4.85
N GLY A 55 -10.20 -3.60 5.32
CA GLY A 55 -10.15 -2.80 6.54
C GLY A 55 -9.21 -3.35 7.60
N THR A 56 -9.16 -2.63 8.72
CA THR A 56 -8.32 -2.94 9.87
C THR A 56 -9.19 -2.89 11.13
N PRO A 57 -8.66 -3.28 12.31
CA PRO A 57 -9.42 -3.16 13.56
C PRO A 57 -9.89 -1.74 13.89
N THR A 58 -9.18 -0.72 13.38
CA THR A 58 -9.50 0.68 13.67
C THR A 58 -10.21 1.39 12.51
N LYS A 59 -10.24 0.80 11.31
CA LYS A 59 -10.79 1.44 10.12
C LYS A 59 -11.58 0.45 9.27
N ARG A 60 -12.82 0.78 8.96
CA ARG A 60 -13.59 0.02 7.99
C ARG A 60 -13.12 0.36 6.57
N ALA A 61 -13.44 -0.52 5.60
CA ALA A 61 -13.09 -0.26 4.20
C ALA A 61 -13.59 1.11 3.74
N ILE A 62 -14.82 1.49 4.11
CA ILE A 62 -15.40 2.78 3.72
C ILE A 62 -14.63 3.95 4.35
N ASP A 63 -14.10 3.79 5.56
CA ASP A 63 -13.34 4.85 6.22
C ASP A 63 -12.02 5.12 5.48
N ILE A 64 -11.37 4.05 5.02
CA ILE A 64 -10.15 4.14 4.22
C ILE A 64 -10.43 4.86 2.90
N THR A 65 -11.48 4.46 2.21
CA THR A 65 -11.89 5.08 0.96
C THR A 65 -12.17 6.56 1.13
N ARG A 66 -12.91 6.93 2.18
CA ARG A 66 -13.23 8.33 2.45
C ARG A 66 -12.00 9.14 2.79
N ALA A 67 -11.05 8.56 3.52
CA ALA A 67 -9.85 9.28 3.93
C ALA A 67 -8.96 9.62 2.73
N ILE A 68 -8.93 8.79 1.72
CA ILE A 68 -8.09 8.98 0.53
C ILE A 68 -8.88 9.59 -0.61
N GLU A 69 -9.93 8.91 -1.07
CA GLU A 69 -10.70 9.36 -2.24
C GLU A 69 -11.57 10.57 -1.92
N GLY A 70 -12.06 10.69 -0.69
CA GLY A 70 -12.82 11.84 -0.26
C GLY A 70 -12.00 13.13 -0.24
N ARG A 71 -10.67 13.04 -0.28
CA ARG A 71 -9.77 14.19 -0.32
C ARG A 71 -9.17 14.40 -1.71
N GLY A 72 -9.75 13.78 -2.73
CA GLY A 72 -9.29 13.92 -4.09
C GLY A 72 -8.15 12.98 -4.46
N GLY A 73 -7.81 12.04 -3.59
CA GLY A 73 -6.79 11.06 -3.87
C GLY A 73 -7.36 9.79 -4.51
N VAL A 74 -6.45 8.94 -4.95
CA VAL A 74 -6.78 7.60 -5.42
C VAL A 74 -5.82 6.61 -4.76
N PHE A 75 -6.28 5.39 -4.55
CA PHE A 75 -5.40 4.34 -4.08
C PHE A 75 -5.76 3.03 -4.79
N ASN A 76 -4.77 2.19 -4.96
CA ASN A 76 -4.96 0.93 -5.66
C ASN A 76 -3.76 0.02 -5.38
N ALA A 77 -3.79 -1.16 -5.98
CA ALA A 77 -2.70 -2.11 -5.87
C ALA A 77 -2.60 -2.92 -7.15
N TYR A 78 -1.44 -3.52 -7.38
CA TYR A 78 -1.29 -4.50 -8.44
C TYR A 78 -0.36 -5.62 -7.98
N THR A 79 -0.56 -6.81 -8.55
CA THR A 79 0.30 -7.97 -8.35
C THR A 79 0.84 -8.39 -9.70
N SER A 80 2.17 -8.43 -9.81
CA SER A 80 2.85 -8.96 -10.98
C SER A 80 3.50 -10.29 -10.64
N GLU A 81 4.30 -10.83 -11.55
CA GLU A 81 4.99 -12.08 -11.33
C GLU A 81 6.02 -12.01 -10.20
N GLU A 82 6.64 -10.86 -10.01
CA GLU A 82 7.74 -10.68 -9.07
C GLU A 82 7.51 -9.64 -7.98
N THR A 83 6.48 -8.81 -8.11
CA THR A 83 6.27 -7.69 -7.20
C THR A 83 4.79 -7.50 -6.94
N THR A 84 4.46 -7.15 -5.70
CA THR A 84 3.14 -6.66 -5.32
C THR A 84 3.32 -5.23 -4.83
N CYS A 85 2.48 -4.32 -5.33
CA CYS A 85 2.57 -2.90 -5.00
C CYS A 85 1.22 -2.38 -4.51
N TYR A 86 1.26 -1.63 -3.41
CA TYR A 86 0.12 -0.89 -2.88
C TYR A 86 0.47 0.59 -2.95
N TYR A 87 -0.35 1.40 -3.59
CA TYR A 87 0.02 2.80 -3.83
C TYR A 87 -1.16 3.74 -3.69
N ALA A 88 -0.83 5.00 -3.42
CA ALA A 88 -1.80 6.09 -3.36
C ALA A 88 -1.23 7.34 -4.02
N HIS A 89 -2.09 8.10 -4.67
CA HIS A 89 -1.82 9.47 -5.10
C HIS A 89 -2.77 10.37 -4.33
N ILE A 90 -2.25 11.43 -3.69
CA ILE A 90 -3.06 12.27 -2.82
C ILE A 90 -2.49 13.69 -2.83
N PRO A 91 -3.30 14.73 -2.57
CA PRO A 91 -2.75 16.08 -2.38
C PRO A 91 -1.68 16.06 -1.30
N SER A 92 -0.59 16.81 -1.52
CA SER A 92 0.61 16.76 -0.67
C SER A 92 0.32 17.01 0.81
N GLU A 93 -0.66 17.85 1.12
CA GLU A 93 -1.00 18.18 2.50
C GLU A 93 -1.53 16.99 3.30
N TYR A 94 -1.98 15.93 2.62
CA TYR A 94 -2.51 14.71 3.25
C TYR A 94 -1.55 13.54 3.15
N SER A 95 -0.31 13.76 2.69
CA SER A 95 0.64 12.67 2.44
C SER A 95 0.98 11.86 3.69
N ILE A 96 1.15 12.52 4.83
CA ILE A 96 1.44 11.83 6.09
C ILE A 96 0.27 10.94 6.51
N GLU A 97 -0.95 11.43 6.39
CA GLU A 97 -2.14 10.64 6.70
C GLU A 97 -2.26 9.42 5.77
N ALA A 98 -1.93 9.60 4.49
CA ALA A 98 -1.96 8.49 3.54
C ALA A 98 -0.91 7.41 3.89
N ILE A 99 0.28 7.82 4.32
CA ILE A 99 1.30 6.90 4.79
C ILE A 99 0.80 6.11 6.00
N ASP A 100 0.17 6.79 6.96
CA ASP A 100 -0.39 6.12 8.13
C ASP A 100 -1.47 5.12 7.76
N ILE A 101 -2.36 5.48 6.86
CA ILE A 101 -3.46 4.61 6.43
C ILE A 101 -2.92 3.38 5.70
N LEU A 102 -2.00 3.57 4.75
CA LEU A 102 -1.41 2.45 4.01
C LEU A 102 -0.60 1.55 4.92
N SER A 103 0.13 2.12 5.88
CA SER A 103 0.88 1.36 6.86
C SER A 103 -0.03 0.51 7.74
N ASP A 104 -1.15 1.07 8.18
CA ASP A 104 -2.12 0.35 8.99
C ASP A 104 -2.75 -0.80 8.20
N MET A 105 -3.13 -0.56 6.95
CA MET A 105 -3.64 -1.61 6.07
C MET A 105 -2.63 -2.74 5.90
N PHE A 106 -1.36 -2.38 5.74
CA PHE A 106 -0.30 -3.34 5.47
C PHE A 106 0.01 -4.20 6.70
N LEU A 107 -0.01 -3.59 7.89
CA LEU A 107 0.40 -4.26 9.13
C LEU A 107 -0.75 -4.90 9.88
N ASN A 108 -1.97 -4.39 9.73
CA ASN A 108 -3.10 -4.76 10.58
C ASN A 108 -4.36 -5.15 9.81
N ALA A 109 -4.22 -5.59 8.56
CA ALA A 109 -5.38 -5.96 7.75
C ALA A 109 -6.20 -7.07 8.43
N LEU A 110 -7.52 -6.94 8.34
CA LEU A 110 -8.44 -7.97 8.82
C LEU A 110 -8.58 -9.03 7.74
N ILE A 111 -7.92 -10.15 7.92
CA ILE A 111 -8.03 -11.29 7.02
C ILE A 111 -8.93 -12.31 7.72
N ASP A 112 -10.18 -12.36 7.29
CA ASP A 112 -11.22 -13.19 7.91
C ASP A 112 -11.49 -14.39 7.02
N ASP A 113 -11.72 -15.56 7.64
CA ASP A 113 -12.01 -16.79 6.94
C ASP A 113 -13.31 -16.71 6.12
N CYS A 114 -14.22 -15.82 6.49
CA CYS A 114 -15.50 -15.62 5.79
C CYS A 114 -15.37 -14.79 4.53
N ASP A 115 -14.23 -14.18 4.30
CA ASP A 115 -13.94 -13.37 3.11
C ASP A 115 -13.12 -14.18 2.09
#